data_eab886ab312fcb9ccc61bec74c2404e8
#
_entry.id   eab886ab312fcb9ccc61bec74c2404e8
#
_cell.length_a   1.000
_cell.length_b   1.000
_cell.length_c   1.000
_cell.angle_alpha   90.00
_cell.angle_beta   90.00
_cell.angle_gamma   90.00
#
_symmetry.space_group_name_H-M   'P 1'
#
loop_
_entity.id
_entity.type
_entity.pdbx_description
1 polymer ?
#
loop_
_entity_poly.entity_id
_entity_poly.type
_entity_poly.pdbx_seq_one_letter_code
_entity_poly.pdbx_strand_id
1 'polypeptide(L)'
;YGAWREPCGPGKEKTNRLNSEKMNFLTEEKLTIVGAAGMIGSNMVQTAIMMGLTPNICAYDPYAPALEGVAEEMFHCGFEGVNLTYTSDIAEALGGARYVVSSGGAARKAGMTREDLLKGNAAIAAQFGKDLRTYCPDVRHVVVIFNPADITGLITLLYSGLEPSQVTTLAGLDS
;
A
#
# COMPACT_ATOMS: atom_id res chain seq x y z
N TYR A 1 27.59 57.12 -3.89
CA TYR A 1 27.77 57.29 -5.35
C TYR A 1 28.26 55.98 -5.88
N GLY A 2 27.44 55.36 -6.73
CA GLY A 2 27.52 53.99 -7.14
C GLY A 2 28.69 53.67 -8.05
N ALA A 3 29.25 52.51 -7.84
CA ALA A 3 30.03 51.79 -8.84
C ALA A 3 29.30 50.51 -9.18
N TRP A 4 28.67 50.47 -10.33
CA TRP A 4 28.12 49.27 -10.93
C TRP A 4 29.29 48.35 -11.31
N ARG A 5 29.29 47.12 -10.81
CA ARG A 5 30.24 46.10 -11.26
C ARG A 5 29.71 45.50 -12.57
N GLU A 6 30.61 45.36 -13.53
CA GLU A 6 30.38 44.75 -14.80
C GLU A 6 29.89 43.29 -14.68
N PRO A 7 29.07 42.80 -15.64
CA PRO A 7 28.62 41.44 -15.63
C PRO A 7 29.77 40.48 -15.89
N CYS A 8 29.89 39.49 -15.02
CA CYS A 8 30.82 38.38 -15.17
C CYS A 8 30.57 37.67 -16.49
N GLY A 9 31.60 37.46 -17.31
CA GLY A 9 31.55 36.79 -18.58
C GLY A 9 31.04 35.32 -18.48
N PRO A 10 30.79 34.66 -19.63
CA PRO A 10 30.13 33.36 -19.64
C PRO A 10 31.00 32.29 -18.96
N GLY A 11 30.77 32.15 -17.66
CA GLY A 11 31.26 31.02 -16.90
C GLY A 11 30.58 29.76 -17.41
N LYS A 12 31.38 28.78 -17.80
CA LYS A 12 30.97 27.46 -18.20
C LYS A 12 29.90 26.95 -17.25
N GLU A 13 28.68 26.80 -17.73
CA GLU A 13 27.61 26.09 -17.09
C GLU A 13 28.10 24.69 -16.82
N LYS A 14 28.57 24.45 -15.62
CA LYS A 14 28.64 23.10 -15.08
C LYS A 14 27.18 22.69 -14.89
N THR A 15 26.63 22.07 -15.92
CA THR A 15 25.43 21.26 -15.81
C THR A 15 25.73 20.22 -14.73
N ASN A 16 25.36 20.57 -13.51
CA ASN A 16 25.24 19.62 -12.42
C ASN A 16 24.06 18.72 -12.81
N ARG A 17 24.30 17.76 -13.72
CA ARG A 17 23.44 16.61 -13.86
C ARG A 17 23.56 15.91 -12.51
N LEU A 18 22.65 16.25 -11.60
CA LEU A 18 22.26 15.33 -10.58
C LEU A 18 21.91 14.05 -11.34
N ASN A 19 22.81 13.07 -11.29
CA ASN A 19 22.46 11.71 -11.64
C ASN A 19 21.24 11.43 -10.77
N SER A 20 20.07 11.41 -11.40
CA SER A 20 18.92 10.76 -10.80
C SER A 20 19.33 9.30 -10.71
N GLU A 21 19.85 8.90 -9.57
CA GLU A 21 20.05 7.49 -9.29
C GLU A 21 18.67 6.87 -9.45
N LYS A 22 18.51 6.09 -10.52
CA LYS A 22 17.28 5.34 -10.74
C LYS A 22 17.04 4.54 -9.47
N MET A 23 15.90 4.73 -8.84
CA MET A 23 15.53 3.95 -7.66
C MET A 23 15.62 2.47 -8.04
N ASN A 24 16.48 1.73 -7.34
CA ASN A 24 16.61 0.29 -7.56
C ASN A 24 15.49 -0.39 -6.80
N PHE A 25 14.54 -0.98 -7.51
CA PHE A 25 13.45 -1.73 -6.91
C PHE A 25 13.86 -3.16 -6.59
N LEU A 26 13.31 -3.69 -5.48
CA LEU A 26 13.55 -5.06 -5.04
C LEU A 26 12.91 -6.09 -5.98
N THR A 27 11.77 -5.75 -6.56
CA THR A 27 11.03 -6.57 -7.54
C THR A 27 10.25 -5.68 -8.51
N GLU A 28 9.91 -6.20 -9.67
CA GLU A 28 8.99 -5.56 -10.63
C GLU A 28 7.54 -6.04 -10.47
N GLU A 29 7.27 -6.95 -9.53
CA GLU A 29 5.96 -7.55 -9.36
C GLU A 29 4.99 -6.59 -8.66
N LYS A 30 3.70 -6.68 -9.00
CA LYS A 30 2.66 -5.81 -8.46
C LYS A 30 2.43 -6.07 -6.96
N LEU A 31 2.47 -4.99 -6.18
CA LEU A 31 2.05 -4.93 -4.78
C LEU A 31 0.69 -4.23 -4.68
N THR A 32 -0.28 -4.88 -4.07
CA THR A 32 -1.57 -4.26 -3.76
C THR A 32 -1.70 -3.99 -2.27
N ILE A 33 -2.08 -2.76 -1.92
CA ILE A 33 -2.34 -2.33 -0.55
C ILE A 33 -3.84 -2.13 -0.38
N VAL A 34 -4.45 -2.98 0.45
CA VAL A 34 -5.88 -2.98 0.75
C VAL A 34 -6.14 -2.19 2.02
N GLY A 35 -7.12 -1.27 1.98
CA GLY A 35 -7.38 -0.32 3.05
C GLY A 35 -6.48 0.91 2.96
N ALA A 36 -6.12 1.31 1.74
CA ALA A 36 -5.14 2.36 1.48
C ALA A 36 -5.60 3.77 1.89
N ALA A 37 -6.91 4.02 2.03
CA ALA A 37 -7.44 5.28 2.53
C ALA A 37 -7.33 5.43 4.06
N GLY A 38 -7.04 4.34 4.78
CA GLY A 38 -6.79 4.38 6.22
C GLY A 38 -5.39 4.91 6.55
N MET A 39 -5.22 5.37 7.80
CA MET A 39 -3.93 5.91 8.28
C MET A 39 -2.76 4.92 8.09
N ILE A 40 -2.97 3.63 8.35
CA ILE A 40 -1.95 2.60 8.19
C ILE A 40 -1.71 2.34 6.70
N GLY A 41 -2.78 2.19 5.91
CA GLY A 41 -2.68 1.89 4.48
C GLY A 41 -1.98 2.98 3.68
N SER A 42 -2.31 4.26 3.91
CA SER A 42 -1.66 5.38 3.23
C SER A 42 -0.16 5.46 3.54
N ASN A 43 0.21 5.27 4.83
CA ASN A 43 1.61 5.20 5.23
C ASN A 43 2.36 4.01 4.58
N MET A 44 1.69 2.88 4.39
CA MET A 44 2.30 1.73 3.71
C MET A 44 2.54 1.98 2.23
N VAL A 45 1.64 2.69 1.54
CA VAL A 45 1.87 3.12 0.14
C VAL A 45 3.14 3.94 0.05
N GLN A 46 3.24 5.00 0.85
CA GLN A 46 4.42 5.86 0.89
C GLN A 46 5.70 5.09 1.24
N THR A 47 5.64 4.27 2.29
CA THR A 47 6.80 3.50 2.77
C THR A 47 7.28 2.49 1.73
N ALA A 48 6.35 1.79 1.05
CA ALA A 48 6.70 0.84 0.00
C ALA A 48 7.47 1.50 -1.15
N ILE A 49 7.07 2.72 -1.53
CA ILE A 49 7.80 3.52 -2.53
C ILE A 49 9.17 3.93 -2.00
N MET A 50 9.22 4.52 -0.80
CA MET A 50 10.49 5.01 -0.21
C MET A 50 11.52 3.90 0.01
N MET A 51 11.05 2.68 0.31
CA MET A 51 11.92 1.50 0.45
C MET A 51 12.30 0.86 -0.89
N GLY A 52 11.76 1.33 -2.01
CA GLY A 52 12.03 0.75 -3.32
C GLY A 52 11.56 -0.70 -3.44
N LEU A 53 10.41 -1.07 -2.85
CA LEU A 53 9.96 -2.45 -2.89
C LEU A 53 9.59 -2.86 -4.30
N THR A 54 8.78 -2.09 -4.99
CA THR A 54 8.37 -2.30 -6.38
C THR A 54 7.94 -0.98 -7.02
N PRO A 55 8.15 -0.80 -8.34
CA PRO A 55 7.57 0.33 -9.04
C PRO A 55 6.06 0.19 -9.27
N ASN A 56 5.48 -1.01 -9.18
CA ASN A 56 4.09 -1.29 -9.52
C ASN A 56 3.24 -1.46 -8.26
N ILE A 57 2.63 -0.37 -7.80
CA ILE A 57 1.81 -0.36 -6.59
C ILE A 57 0.36 -0.03 -6.94
N CYS A 58 -0.58 -0.79 -6.37
CA CYS A 58 -2.01 -0.51 -6.43
C CYS A 58 -2.55 -0.22 -5.03
N ALA A 59 -3.11 0.97 -4.85
CA ALA A 59 -3.79 1.38 -3.63
C ALA A 59 -5.29 1.14 -3.79
N TYR A 60 -5.86 0.31 -2.95
CA TYR A 60 -7.27 -0.04 -2.96
C TYR A 60 -7.96 0.38 -1.66
N ASP A 61 -9.11 1.02 -1.81
CA ASP A 61 -10.05 1.24 -0.71
C ASP A 61 -11.48 1.32 -1.27
N PRO A 62 -12.49 0.72 -0.60
CA PRO A 62 -13.88 0.81 -1.05
C PRO A 62 -14.44 2.24 -0.93
N TYR A 63 -13.80 3.12 -0.16
CA TYR A 63 -14.21 4.51 0.01
C TYR A 63 -13.43 5.44 -0.92
N ALA A 64 -13.87 5.55 -2.16
CA ALA A 64 -13.21 6.31 -3.22
C ALA A 64 -12.86 7.77 -2.84
N PRO A 65 -13.72 8.57 -2.16
CA PRO A 65 -13.37 9.96 -1.84
C PRO A 65 -12.14 10.10 -0.94
N ALA A 66 -11.91 9.19 0.01
CA ALA A 66 -10.70 9.23 0.84
C ALA A 66 -9.48 8.72 0.07
N LEU A 67 -9.68 7.81 -0.87
CA LEU A 67 -8.60 7.30 -1.73
C LEU A 67 -8.07 8.38 -2.67
N GLU A 68 -8.93 9.28 -3.17
CA GLU A 68 -8.53 10.46 -3.94
C GLU A 68 -7.57 11.36 -3.15
N GLY A 69 -7.82 11.56 -1.84
CA GLY A 69 -6.91 12.30 -0.96
C GLY A 69 -5.52 11.67 -0.86
N VAL A 70 -5.45 10.35 -0.76
CA VAL A 70 -4.16 9.62 -0.75
C VAL A 70 -3.45 9.76 -2.10
N ALA A 71 -4.20 9.72 -3.21
CA ALA A 71 -3.65 9.91 -4.54
C ALA A 71 -2.98 11.28 -4.68
N GLU A 72 -3.65 12.35 -4.23
CA GLU A 72 -3.12 13.71 -4.23
C GLU A 72 -1.88 13.85 -3.34
N GLU A 73 -1.88 13.27 -2.15
CA GLU A 73 -0.71 13.27 -1.26
C GLU A 73 0.51 12.61 -1.95
N MET A 74 0.32 11.46 -2.56
CA MET A 74 1.42 10.76 -3.24
C MET A 74 1.88 11.52 -4.48
N PHE A 75 0.99 12.17 -5.21
CA PHE A 75 1.32 13.04 -6.34
C PHE A 75 2.24 14.20 -5.89
N HIS A 76 1.90 14.85 -4.77
CA HIS A 76 2.70 15.94 -4.21
C HIS A 76 4.07 15.47 -3.67
N CYS A 77 4.22 14.20 -3.32
CA CYS A 77 5.54 13.65 -2.94
C CYS A 77 6.53 13.58 -4.09
N GLY A 78 6.06 13.65 -5.35
CA GLY A 78 6.93 13.70 -6.52
C GLY A 78 7.79 12.46 -6.73
N PHE A 79 7.29 11.28 -6.39
CA PHE A 79 8.01 10.03 -6.60
C PHE A 79 8.22 9.75 -8.08
N GLU A 80 9.48 9.52 -8.47
CA GLU A 80 9.85 9.21 -9.84
C GLU A 80 9.99 7.69 -10.07
N GLY A 81 9.63 7.24 -11.26
CA GLY A 81 9.82 5.84 -11.67
C GLY A 81 8.84 4.86 -11.04
N VAL A 82 7.76 5.34 -10.43
CA VAL A 82 6.71 4.54 -9.79
C VAL A 82 5.42 4.59 -10.60
N ASN A 83 4.84 3.43 -10.85
CA ASN A 83 3.52 3.25 -11.43
C ASN A 83 2.53 2.99 -10.28
N LEU A 84 1.95 4.08 -9.77
CA LEU A 84 0.99 4.02 -8.68
C LEU A 84 -0.42 4.15 -9.24
N THR A 85 -1.24 3.14 -9.01
CA THR A 85 -2.65 3.09 -9.42
C THR A 85 -3.57 3.12 -8.21
N TYR A 86 -4.76 3.65 -8.38
CA TYR A 86 -5.78 3.78 -7.34
C TYR A 86 -7.10 3.25 -7.86
N THR A 87 -7.77 2.41 -7.09
CA THR A 87 -9.06 1.88 -7.49
C THR A 87 -9.93 1.51 -6.28
N SER A 88 -11.23 1.62 -6.43
CA SER A 88 -12.22 1.10 -5.50
C SER A 88 -12.86 -0.23 -5.97
N ASP A 89 -12.35 -0.80 -7.07
CA ASP A 89 -12.73 -2.12 -7.55
C ASP A 89 -11.71 -3.16 -7.08
N ILE A 90 -12.16 -4.10 -6.25
CA ILE A 90 -11.31 -5.15 -5.69
C ILE A 90 -10.77 -6.10 -6.77
N ALA A 91 -11.52 -6.35 -7.83
CA ALA A 91 -11.09 -7.22 -8.92
C ALA A 91 -9.92 -6.59 -9.70
N GLU A 92 -10.00 -5.29 -9.97
CA GLU A 92 -8.92 -4.52 -10.59
C GLU A 92 -7.69 -4.45 -9.67
N ALA A 93 -7.93 -4.21 -8.38
CA ALA A 93 -6.86 -4.11 -7.40
C ALA A 93 -6.05 -5.40 -7.27
N LEU A 94 -6.74 -6.54 -7.14
CA LEU A 94 -6.11 -7.84 -6.94
C LEU A 94 -5.61 -8.48 -8.24
N GLY A 95 -6.18 -8.10 -9.39
CA GLY A 95 -5.77 -8.64 -10.69
C GLY A 95 -4.27 -8.47 -10.96
N GLY A 96 -3.56 -9.59 -11.13
CA GLY A 96 -2.11 -9.61 -11.37
C GLY A 96 -1.22 -9.25 -10.17
N ALA A 97 -1.79 -9.06 -8.98
CA ALA A 97 -0.99 -8.83 -7.79
C ALA A 97 -0.20 -10.09 -7.39
N ARG A 98 1.05 -9.91 -7.00
CA ARG A 98 1.90 -10.99 -6.48
C ARG A 98 2.11 -10.87 -4.98
N TYR A 99 2.00 -9.66 -4.47
CA TYR A 99 2.07 -9.34 -3.05
C TYR A 99 0.87 -8.50 -2.66
N VAL A 100 0.25 -8.82 -1.53
CA VAL A 100 -0.91 -8.10 -1.02
C VAL A 100 -0.72 -7.81 0.46
N VAL A 101 -0.91 -6.56 0.86
CA VAL A 101 -0.92 -6.17 2.28
C VAL A 101 -2.30 -5.61 2.59
N SER A 102 -2.96 -6.15 3.61
CA SER A 102 -4.30 -5.73 4.00
C SER A 102 -4.33 -5.12 5.40
N SER A 103 -4.69 -3.83 5.45
CA SER A 103 -5.03 -3.09 6.67
C SER A 103 -6.54 -2.75 6.73
N GLY A 104 -7.34 -3.34 5.86
CA GLY A 104 -8.70 -2.96 5.53
C GLY A 104 -9.79 -3.38 6.55
N GLY A 105 -9.46 -3.53 7.83
CA GLY A 105 -10.44 -3.82 8.86
C GLY A 105 -11.20 -2.57 9.36
N ALA A 106 -12.37 -2.79 9.96
CA ALA A 106 -13.09 -1.74 10.64
C ALA A 106 -12.39 -1.34 11.94
N ALA A 107 -12.27 -0.04 12.19
CA ALA A 107 -11.77 0.48 13.45
C ALA A 107 -12.84 0.36 14.55
N ARG A 108 -12.41 0.14 15.79
CA ARG A 108 -13.29 0.10 16.94
C ARG A 108 -13.93 1.47 17.18
N LYS A 109 -15.24 1.53 17.19
CA LYS A 109 -16.01 2.75 17.52
C LYS A 109 -16.36 2.79 19.00
N ALA A 110 -16.64 3.99 19.52
CA ALA A 110 -17.12 4.17 20.89
C ALA A 110 -18.39 3.34 21.10
N GLY A 111 -18.44 2.57 22.20
CA GLY A 111 -19.55 1.70 22.52
C GLY A 111 -19.50 0.28 21.90
N MET A 112 -18.60 0.02 20.97
CA MET A 112 -18.40 -1.34 20.44
C MET A 112 -17.66 -2.23 21.45
N THR A 113 -18.17 -3.45 21.65
CA THR A 113 -17.45 -4.49 22.37
C THR A 113 -16.31 -5.07 21.51
N ARG A 114 -15.37 -5.78 22.13
CA ARG A 114 -14.34 -6.52 21.38
C ARG A 114 -14.94 -7.62 20.52
N GLU A 115 -16.04 -8.21 20.98
CA GLU A 115 -16.76 -9.26 20.27
C GLU A 115 -17.45 -8.72 18.99
N ASP A 116 -18.05 -7.53 19.07
CA ASP A 116 -18.65 -6.88 17.89
C ASP A 116 -17.61 -6.55 16.83
N LEU A 117 -16.44 -6.05 17.26
CA LEU A 117 -15.31 -5.80 16.36
C LEU A 117 -14.82 -7.10 15.71
N LEU A 118 -14.68 -8.16 16.49
CA LEU A 118 -14.26 -9.46 16.00
C LEU A 118 -15.22 -10.00 14.94
N LYS A 119 -16.54 -9.97 15.21
CA LYS A 119 -17.55 -10.42 14.24
C LYS A 119 -17.50 -9.64 12.93
N GLY A 120 -17.39 -8.31 13.02
CA GLY A 120 -17.28 -7.45 11.85
C GLY A 120 -16.02 -7.73 11.03
N ASN A 121 -14.88 -7.77 11.68
CA ASN A 121 -13.60 -7.99 11.00
C ASN A 121 -13.44 -9.45 10.51
N ALA A 122 -14.06 -10.44 11.16
CA ALA A 122 -14.12 -11.80 10.66
C ALA A 122 -14.87 -11.90 9.33
N ALA A 123 -15.98 -11.17 9.18
CA ALA A 123 -16.73 -11.12 7.93
C ALA A 123 -15.92 -10.45 6.81
N ILE A 124 -15.21 -9.37 7.12
CA ILE A 124 -14.31 -8.68 6.18
C ILE A 124 -13.18 -9.63 5.75
N ALA A 125 -12.55 -10.33 6.69
CA ALA A 125 -11.48 -11.29 6.40
C ALA A 125 -11.95 -12.47 5.53
N ALA A 126 -13.14 -12.98 5.79
CA ALA A 126 -13.73 -14.05 4.99
C ALA A 126 -14.03 -13.60 3.56
N GLN A 127 -14.55 -12.37 3.39
CA GLN A 127 -14.77 -11.82 2.06
C GLN A 127 -13.45 -11.58 1.33
N PHE A 128 -12.48 -10.96 1.99
CA PHE A 128 -11.15 -10.74 1.44
C PHE A 128 -10.47 -12.05 1.00
N GLY A 129 -10.59 -13.13 1.80
CA GLY A 129 -10.10 -14.45 1.40
C GLY A 129 -10.75 -14.98 0.12
N LYS A 130 -12.07 -14.80 -0.04
CA LYS A 130 -12.79 -15.18 -1.27
C LYS A 130 -12.33 -14.34 -2.46
N ASP A 131 -12.11 -13.05 -2.26
CA ASP A 131 -11.66 -12.15 -3.31
C ASP A 131 -10.25 -12.52 -3.78
N LEU A 132 -9.33 -12.85 -2.87
CA LEU A 132 -8.01 -13.38 -3.19
C LEU A 132 -8.11 -14.65 -4.04
N ARG A 133 -8.95 -15.60 -3.63
CA ARG A 133 -9.16 -16.85 -4.39
C ARG A 133 -9.68 -16.60 -5.80
N THR A 134 -10.55 -15.61 -5.96
CA THR A 134 -11.22 -15.32 -7.22
C THR A 134 -10.35 -14.51 -8.17
N TYR A 135 -9.70 -13.45 -7.67
CA TYR A 135 -9.04 -12.44 -8.49
C TYR A 135 -7.51 -12.51 -8.45
N CYS A 136 -6.94 -13.24 -7.49
CA CYS A 136 -5.50 -13.31 -7.28
C CYS A 136 -5.01 -14.72 -6.95
N PRO A 137 -5.33 -15.75 -7.75
CA PRO A 137 -4.97 -17.13 -7.46
C PRO A 137 -3.44 -17.36 -7.42
N ASP A 138 -2.68 -16.52 -8.13
CA ASP A 138 -1.23 -16.63 -8.24
C ASP A 138 -0.46 -15.73 -7.25
N VAL A 139 -1.12 -15.22 -6.21
CA VAL A 139 -0.46 -14.41 -5.17
C VAL A 139 0.66 -15.20 -4.51
N ARG A 140 1.81 -14.57 -4.33
CA ARG A 140 2.95 -15.19 -3.64
C ARG A 140 2.86 -15.06 -2.14
N HIS A 141 2.46 -13.88 -1.68
CA HIS A 141 2.37 -13.61 -0.26
C HIS A 141 1.33 -12.56 0.09
N VAL A 142 0.62 -12.81 1.19
CA VAL A 142 -0.41 -11.91 1.76
C VAL A 142 -0.06 -11.60 3.20
N VAL A 143 -0.05 -10.32 3.55
CA VAL A 143 0.14 -9.86 4.93
C VAL A 143 -1.17 -9.27 5.45
N VAL A 144 -1.69 -9.79 6.54
CA VAL A 144 -2.93 -9.32 7.19
C VAL A 144 -2.59 -8.63 8.49
N ILE A 145 -2.99 -7.36 8.65
CA ILE A 145 -2.61 -6.54 9.81
C ILE A 145 -3.79 -5.91 10.55
N PHE A 146 -5.03 -6.10 10.12
CA PHE A 146 -6.19 -5.57 10.84
C PHE A 146 -6.65 -6.51 11.97
N ASN A 147 -6.98 -5.89 13.10
CA ASN A 147 -7.23 -6.59 14.36
C ASN A 147 -8.60 -7.32 14.42
N PRO A 148 -8.61 -8.48 15.11
CA PRO A 148 -7.48 -9.19 15.71
C PRO A 148 -6.72 -10.01 14.65
N ALA A 149 -5.47 -9.62 14.37
CA ALA A 149 -4.72 -10.06 13.22
C ALA A 149 -4.55 -11.58 13.11
N ASP A 150 -4.34 -12.27 14.22
CA ASP A 150 -4.20 -13.73 14.24
C ASP A 150 -5.47 -14.43 13.73
N ILE A 151 -6.63 -13.94 14.16
CA ILE A 151 -7.93 -14.51 13.78
C ILE A 151 -8.27 -14.13 12.34
N THR A 152 -8.09 -12.86 11.97
CA THR A 152 -8.40 -12.38 10.62
C THR A 152 -7.46 -12.98 9.58
N GLY A 153 -6.18 -13.18 9.91
CA GLY A 153 -5.24 -13.90 9.07
C GLY A 153 -5.62 -15.37 8.88
N LEU A 154 -6.00 -16.08 9.96
CA LEU A 154 -6.46 -17.46 9.87
C LEU A 154 -7.74 -17.58 9.00
N ILE A 155 -8.70 -16.69 9.19
CA ILE A 155 -9.92 -16.66 8.39
C ILE A 155 -9.58 -16.39 6.92
N THR A 156 -8.72 -15.41 6.63
CA THR A 156 -8.26 -15.13 5.27
C THR A 156 -7.62 -16.37 4.63
N LEU A 157 -6.76 -17.07 5.35
CA LEU A 157 -6.14 -18.32 4.89
C LEU A 157 -7.18 -19.38 4.54
N LEU A 158 -8.14 -19.62 5.42
CA LEU A 158 -9.17 -20.65 5.22
C LEU A 158 -10.06 -20.38 4.00
N TYR A 159 -10.40 -19.11 3.76
CA TYR A 159 -11.29 -18.73 2.64
C TYR A 159 -10.55 -18.50 1.32
N SER A 160 -9.27 -18.17 1.35
CA SER A 160 -8.47 -17.96 0.14
C SER A 160 -8.03 -19.27 -0.52
N GLY A 161 -7.85 -20.33 0.28
CA GLY A 161 -7.30 -21.60 -0.20
C GLY A 161 -5.79 -21.54 -0.49
N LEU A 162 -5.12 -20.53 0.04
CA LEU A 162 -3.66 -20.40 -0.04
C LEU A 162 -2.97 -21.35 0.93
N GLU A 163 -1.68 -21.61 0.69
CA GLU A 163 -0.85 -22.37 1.62
C GLU A 163 -0.52 -21.53 2.88
N PRO A 164 -0.36 -22.17 4.06
CA PRO A 164 -0.01 -21.44 5.29
C PRO A 164 1.26 -20.56 5.18
N SER A 165 2.21 -20.95 4.36
CA SER A 165 3.43 -20.18 4.10
C SER A 165 3.21 -18.89 3.31
N GLN A 166 2.05 -18.75 2.66
CA GLN A 166 1.70 -17.59 1.83
C GLN A 166 0.95 -16.51 2.61
N VAL A 167 0.49 -16.78 3.83
CA VAL A 167 -0.27 -15.81 4.63
C VAL A 167 0.46 -15.54 5.94
N THR A 168 0.78 -14.29 6.18
CA THR A 168 1.42 -13.83 7.41
C THR A 168 0.54 -12.81 8.11
N THR A 169 0.57 -12.80 9.43
CA THR A 169 -0.04 -11.76 10.26
C THR A 169 1.04 -10.87 10.88
N LEU A 170 0.72 -9.61 11.12
CA LEU A 170 1.61 -8.68 11.79
C LEU A 170 0.92 -8.16 13.05
N ALA A 171 1.22 -8.77 14.19
CA ALA A 171 0.68 -8.44 15.51
C ALA A 171 1.75 -8.52 16.62
N GLY A 172 3.03 -8.42 16.27
CA GLY A 172 4.14 -8.70 17.15
C GLY A 172 4.28 -7.78 18.38
N LEU A 173 3.61 -6.63 18.38
CA LEU A 173 3.60 -5.70 19.52
C LEU A 173 2.38 -5.91 20.45
N ASP A 174 1.41 -6.72 20.03
CA ASP A 174 0.17 -6.95 20.76
C ASP A 174 0.23 -8.25 21.60
N SER A 175 1.34 -8.98 21.53
CA SER A 175 1.58 -10.25 22.21
C SER A 175 2.51 -10.10 23.41
#